data_3717650c72ef8f8d8291e0c3f9405bd4
#
_entry.id   3717650c72ef8f8d8291e0c3f9405bd4
#
_cell.length_a   1.000
_cell.length_b   1.000
_cell.length_c   1.000
_cell.angle_alpha   90.00
_cell.angle_beta   90.00
_cell.angle_gamma   90.00
#
_symmetry.space_group_name_H-M   'P 1'
#
loop_
_entity.id
_entity.type
_entity.pdbx_description
1 polymer ?
#
loop_
_entity_poly.entity_id
_entity_poly.type
_entity_poly.pdbx_seq_one_letter_code
_entity_poly.pdbx_strand_id
1 'polypeptide(L)'
;RLEEGLGRFFEKTGQVYTVVRYSRGLDFIDTYRNPFDIVLMDIEMPLMDGLETARKLRMVDDAAALIFVTRMGQFAIHGYEVRAIGYILKPVTDFALEMNLTRAMKQIAARQTAKIVLQSKNGVVSFLAGELTYVEVNGHKLMYHTKEQDYEVYGKLSEAEARLKKDHFVRCANPYLVNLAAVSAVNGNTVHLLSGEQLPISRSMKKNFLEQYVDFLGR
;
A
#
# COMPACT_ATOMS: atom_id res chain seq x y z
N ARG A 1 -4.34 -15.66 -20.04
CA ARG A 1 -2.89 -15.41 -20.32
C ARG A 1 -2.24 -14.46 -19.31
N LEU A 2 -2.81 -13.26 -19.04
CA LEU A 2 -2.21 -12.34 -18.06
C LEU A 2 -2.17 -12.97 -16.67
N GLU A 3 -3.27 -13.55 -16.20
CA GLU A 3 -3.35 -14.21 -14.88
C GLU A 3 -2.49 -15.46 -14.77
N GLU A 4 -2.43 -16.27 -15.81
CA GLU A 4 -1.51 -17.42 -15.85
C GLU A 4 -0.05 -16.95 -15.70
N GLY A 5 0.29 -15.82 -16.36
CA GLY A 5 1.60 -15.22 -16.23
C GLY A 5 1.88 -14.68 -14.82
N LEU A 6 0.88 -14.03 -14.18
CA LEU A 6 0.96 -13.62 -12.78
C LEU A 6 1.17 -14.83 -11.86
N GLY A 7 0.36 -15.90 -12.06
CA GLY A 7 0.49 -17.14 -11.29
C GLY A 7 1.91 -17.70 -11.35
N ARG A 8 2.44 -17.89 -12.57
CA ARG A 8 3.82 -18.38 -12.76
C ARG A 8 4.89 -17.51 -12.10
N PHE A 9 4.74 -16.17 -12.18
CA PHE A 9 5.69 -15.25 -11.57
C PHE A 9 5.69 -15.35 -10.05
N PHE A 10 4.52 -15.31 -9.42
CA PHE A 10 4.40 -15.33 -7.97
C PHE A 10 4.70 -16.70 -7.36
N GLU A 11 4.37 -17.80 -8.06
CA GLU A 11 4.79 -19.15 -7.69
C GLU A 11 6.33 -19.27 -7.70
N LYS A 12 6.99 -18.79 -8.76
CA LYS A 12 8.46 -18.77 -8.89
C LYS A 12 9.14 -17.95 -7.79
N THR A 13 8.51 -16.85 -7.36
CA THR A 13 9.08 -15.95 -6.34
C THR A 13 8.69 -16.31 -4.91
N GLY A 14 7.77 -17.28 -4.72
CA GLY A 14 7.28 -17.70 -3.39
C GLY A 14 6.44 -16.64 -2.68
N GLN A 15 5.90 -15.67 -3.42
CA GLN A 15 5.13 -14.57 -2.88
C GLN A 15 3.63 -14.86 -2.94
N VAL A 16 2.92 -14.57 -1.86
CA VAL A 16 1.45 -14.63 -1.84
C VAL A 16 0.89 -13.37 -2.50
N TYR A 17 -0.14 -13.51 -3.32
CA TYR A 17 -0.79 -12.40 -4.00
C TYR A 17 -2.29 -12.61 -4.13
N THR A 18 -3.03 -11.53 -4.29
CA THR A 18 -4.47 -11.53 -4.58
C THR A 18 -4.74 -10.63 -5.78
N VAL A 19 -5.64 -11.05 -6.66
CA VAL A 19 -6.05 -10.28 -7.83
C VAL A 19 -7.48 -9.79 -7.66
N VAL A 20 -7.67 -8.47 -7.74
CA VAL A 20 -8.99 -7.84 -7.84
C VAL A 20 -9.13 -7.30 -9.25
N ARG A 21 -10.27 -7.55 -9.90
CA ARG A 21 -10.53 -7.13 -11.28
C ARG A 21 -11.58 -6.04 -11.35
N TYR A 22 -11.30 -5.07 -12.19
CA TYR A 22 -12.22 -4.02 -12.56
C TYR A 22 -12.37 -3.99 -14.08
N SER A 23 -13.59 -3.88 -14.57
CA SER A 23 -13.87 -3.77 -16.01
C SER A 23 -13.91 -2.32 -16.49
N ARG A 24 -14.06 -1.35 -15.58
CA ARG A 24 -14.16 0.08 -15.89
C ARG A 24 -13.30 0.89 -14.91
N GLY A 25 -12.67 1.94 -15.43
CA GLY A 25 -11.86 2.86 -14.64
C GLY A 25 -12.67 3.59 -13.55
N LEU A 26 -13.94 3.93 -13.83
CA LEU A 26 -14.85 4.54 -12.85
C LEU A 26 -15.06 3.63 -11.63
N ASP A 27 -15.41 2.37 -11.85
CA ASP A 27 -15.65 1.42 -10.76
C ASP A 27 -14.40 1.24 -9.89
N PHE A 28 -13.23 1.21 -10.54
CA PHE A 28 -11.95 1.14 -9.83
C PHE A 28 -11.75 2.37 -8.93
N ILE A 29 -11.92 3.58 -9.44
CA ILE A 29 -11.72 4.82 -8.66
C ILE A 29 -12.78 4.99 -7.58
N ASP A 30 -14.05 4.75 -7.88
CA ASP A 30 -15.17 4.95 -6.94
C ASP A 30 -15.09 3.99 -5.74
N THR A 31 -14.55 2.79 -5.96
CA THR A 31 -14.37 1.79 -4.92
C THR A 31 -12.96 1.76 -4.32
N TYR A 32 -12.06 2.64 -4.78
CA TYR A 32 -10.69 2.70 -4.28
C TYR A 32 -10.65 3.16 -2.83
N ARG A 33 -10.57 2.22 -1.90
CA ARG A 33 -10.49 2.49 -0.45
C ARG A 33 -9.15 2.08 0.13
N ASN A 34 -8.55 1.04 -0.43
CA ASN A 34 -7.32 0.45 0.04
C ASN A 34 -6.25 0.51 -1.05
N PRO A 35 -5.01 0.85 -0.71
CA PRO A 35 -3.93 0.91 -1.68
C PRO A 35 -3.64 -0.48 -2.24
N PHE A 36 -3.50 -0.57 -3.56
CA PHE A 36 -2.95 -1.74 -4.23
C PHE A 36 -1.43 -1.61 -4.34
N ASP A 37 -0.70 -2.71 -4.15
CA ASP A 37 0.76 -2.70 -4.36
C ASP A 37 1.10 -2.52 -5.84
N ILE A 38 0.37 -3.22 -6.71
CA ILE A 38 0.54 -3.21 -8.16
C ILE A 38 -0.81 -2.98 -8.83
N VAL A 39 -0.84 -2.07 -9.79
CA VAL A 39 -2.00 -1.83 -10.66
C VAL A 39 -1.61 -2.10 -12.11
N LEU A 40 -2.24 -3.10 -12.71
CA LEU A 40 -2.14 -3.38 -14.15
C LEU A 40 -3.33 -2.73 -14.84
N MET A 41 -3.10 -1.76 -15.71
CA MET A 41 -4.15 -0.93 -16.28
C MET A 41 -4.12 -0.94 -17.82
N ASP A 42 -5.24 -1.25 -18.43
CA ASP A 42 -5.43 -1.02 -19.86
C ASP A 42 -5.73 0.45 -20.12
N ILE A 43 -5.25 1.00 -21.22
CA ILE A 43 -5.63 2.35 -21.66
C ILE A 43 -6.98 2.29 -22.38
N GLU A 44 -7.23 1.23 -23.14
CA GLU A 44 -8.47 1.06 -23.90
C GLU A 44 -9.62 0.57 -22.99
N MET A 45 -10.21 1.49 -22.23
CA MET A 45 -11.35 1.21 -21.37
C MET A 45 -12.55 2.09 -21.74
N PRO A 46 -13.81 1.57 -21.60
CA PRO A 46 -15.01 2.35 -21.90
C PRO A 46 -15.25 3.45 -20.85
N LEU A 47 -15.84 4.56 -21.27
CA LEU A 47 -16.27 5.71 -20.48
C LEU A 47 -15.12 6.59 -19.93
N MET A 48 -14.13 6.00 -19.30
CA MET A 48 -12.92 6.65 -18.81
C MET A 48 -11.72 5.80 -19.21
N ASP A 49 -10.81 6.40 -19.96
CA ASP A 49 -9.60 5.69 -20.39
C ASP A 49 -8.62 5.44 -19.24
N GLY A 50 -7.62 4.59 -19.50
CA GLY A 50 -6.64 4.22 -18.49
C GLY A 50 -5.73 5.36 -18.06
N LEU A 51 -5.46 6.36 -18.91
CA LEU A 51 -4.64 7.50 -18.55
C LEU A 51 -5.39 8.45 -17.61
N GLU A 52 -6.66 8.74 -17.89
CA GLU A 52 -7.51 9.53 -16.99
C GLU A 52 -7.70 8.79 -15.65
N THR A 53 -7.94 7.48 -15.70
CA THR A 53 -8.03 6.64 -14.51
C THR A 53 -6.74 6.71 -13.69
N ALA A 54 -5.59 6.63 -14.34
CA ALA A 54 -4.29 6.72 -13.69
C ALA A 54 -4.04 8.10 -13.05
N ARG A 55 -4.46 9.20 -13.70
CA ARG A 55 -4.37 10.55 -13.10
C ARG A 55 -5.21 10.63 -11.83
N LYS A 56 -6.45 10.12 -11.86
CA LYS A 56 -7.31 10.07 -10.65
C LYS A 56 -6.73 9.17 -9.57
N LEU A 57 -6.16 8.02 -9.94
CA LEU A 57 -5.43 7.17 -8.99
C LEU A 57 -4.32 7.96 -8.28
N ARG A 58 -3.51 8.70 -9.02
CA ARG A 58 -2.41 9.49 -8.44
C ARG A 58 -2.86 10.61 -7.49
N MET A 59 -4.09 11.06 -7.56
CA MET A 59 -4.66 12.01 -6.59
C MET A 59 -4.92 11.36 -5.22
N VAL A 60 -5.16 10.05 -5.18
CA VAL A 60 -5.52 9.30 -3.96
C VAL A 60 -4.44 8.33 -3.53
N ASP A 61 -3.68 7.78 -4.47
CA ASP A 61 -2.56 6.86 -4.22
C ASP A 61 -1.40 7.13 -5.20
N ASP A 62 -0.35 7.66 -4.63
CA ASP A 62 0.90 8.02 -5.30
C ASP A 62 1.90 6.86 -5.32
N ALA A 63 1.61 5.85 -4.50
CA ALA A 63 2.52 4.79 -4.15
C ALA A 63 2.35 3.52 -4.98
N ALA A 64 1.13 3.20 -5.47
CA ALA A 64 0.87 2.00 -6.26
C ALA A 64 1.82 1.88 -7.45
N ALA A 65 2.42 0.71 -7.65
CA ALA A 65 3.25 0.42 -8.80
C ALA A 65 2.37 0.25 -10.05
N LEU A 66 2.21 1.32 -10.83
CA LEU A 66 1.35 1.34 -12.01
C LEU A 66 2.09 0.83 -13.23
N ILE A 67 1.51 -0.16 -13.91
CA ILE A 67 1.99 -0.73 -15.17
C ILE A 67 0.85 -0.70 -16.19
N PHE A 68 1.06 -0.06 -17.33
CA PHE A 68 0.09 -0.12 -18.42
C PHE A 68 0.23 -1.43 -19.21
N VAL A 69 -0.92 -2.04 -19.55
CA VAL A 69 -1.01 -3.26 -20.37
C VAL A 69 -2.02 -3.03 -21.47
N THR A 70 -1.59 -2.60 -22.65
CA THR A 70 -2.46 -2.08 -23.71
C THR A 70 -1.96 -2.40 -25.11
N ARG A 71 -2.80 -2.17 -26.13
CA ARG A 71 -2.40 -2.22 -27.56
C ARG A 71 -1.87 -0.86 -28.06
N MET A 72 -2.07 0.20 -27.31
CA MET A 72 -1.82 1.58 -27.75
C MET A 72 -0.38 2.03 -27.44
N GLY A 73 0.58 1.63 -28.28
CA GLY A 73 2.01 1.95 -28.09
C GLY A 73 2.34 3.44 -28.07
N GLN A 74 1.56 4.28 -28.77
CA GLN A 74 1.77 5.73 -28.87
C GLN A 74 1.58 6.48 -27.55
N PHE A 75 0.90 5.89 -26.56
CA PHE A 75 0.66 6.52 -25.26
C PHE A 75 1.74 6.25 -24.22
N ALA A 76 2.81 5.53 -24.57
CA ALA A 76 3.89 5.21 -23.63
C ALA A 76 4.53 6.47 -23.02
N ILE A 77 4.63 7.57 -23.77
CA ILE A 77 5.16 8.86 -23.29
C ILE A 77 4.30 9.44 -22.16
N HIS A 78 2.98 9.33 -22.26
CA HIS A 78 2.06 9.83 -21.22
C HIS A 78 2.12 9.03 -19.91
N GLY A 79 2.71 7.82 -19.94
CA GLY A 79 2.97 7.05 -18.73
C GLY A 79 3.85 7.78 -17.72
N TYR A 80 4.75 8.65 -18.17
CA TYR A 80 5.59 9.47 -17.29
C TYR A 80 4.78 10.46 -16.45
N GLU A 81 3.73 11.06 -17.00
CA GLU A 81 2.87 12.02 -16.29
C GLU A 81 2.23 11.41 -15.04
N VAL A 82 1.89 10.12 -15.11
CA VAL A 82 1.27 9.34 -14.02
C VAL A 82 2.26 8.45 -13.28
N ARG A 83 3.56 8.65 -13.50
CA ARG A 83 4.62 7.87 -12.86
C ARG A 83 4.40 6.37 -12.99
N ALA A 84 3.99 5.90 -14.17
CA ALA A 84 3.94 4.49 -14.48
C ALA A 84 5.36 3.92 -14.49
N ILE A 85 5.56 2.78 -13.82
CA ILE A 85 6.86 2.11 -13.74
C ILE A 85 7.13 1.19 -14.93
N GLY A 86 6.09 0.89 -15.69
CA GLY A 86 6.17 -0.01 -16.82
C GLY A 86 5.06 0.16 -17.84
N TYR A 87 5.33 -0.39 -19.02
CA TYR A 87 4.43 -0.39 -20.15
C TYR A 87 4.58 -1.73 -20.89
N ILE A 88 3.49 -2.46 -21.03
CA ILE A 88 3.48 -3.76 -21.70
C ILE A 88 2.53 -3.68 -22.90
N LEU A 89 3.06 -3.93 -24.08
CA LEU A 89 2.24 -4.02 -25.29
C LEU A 89 1.59 -5.42 -25.38
N LYS A 90 0.30 -5.44 -25.69
CA LYS A 90 -0.39 -6.68 -26.07
C LYS A 90 0.03 -7.14 -27.48
N PRO A 91 0.29 -8.44 -27.69
CA PRO A 91 0.09 -9.56 -26.78
C PRO A 91 1.14 -9.61 -25.66
N VAL A 92 0.68 -9.82 -24.42
CA VAL A 92 1.56 -9.91 -23.25
C VAL A 92 2.46 -11.13 -23.37
N THR A 93 3.77 -10.91 -23.31
CA THR A 93 4.77 -11.98 -23.23
C THR A 93 5.20 -12.19 -21.79
N ASP A 94 5.55 -13.43 -21.43
CA ASP A 94 6.04 -13.74 -20.08
C ASP A 94 7.26 -12.90 -19.70
N PHE A 95 8.18 -12.68 -20.64
CA PHE A 95 9.36 -11.84 -20.43
C PHE A 95 9.01 -10.39 -20.08
N ALA A 96 8.10 -9.76 -20.85
CA ALA A 96 7.69 -8.38 -20.58
C ALA A 96 6.97 -8.26 -19.23
N LEU A 97 6.13 -9.24 -18.89
CA LEU A 97 5.42 -9.29 -17.62
C LEU A 97 6.40 -9.46 -16.45
N GLU A 98 7.28 -10.46 -16.51
CA GLU A 98 8.28 -10.75 -15.47
C GLU A 98 9.19 -9.53 -15.21
N MET A 99 9.66 -8.87 -16.27
CA MET A 99 10.51 -7.69 -16.16
C MET A 99 9.79 -6.54 -15.42
N ASN A 100 8.53 -6.28 -15.75
CA ASN A 100 7.77 -5.20 -15.13
C ASN A 100 7.34 -5.54 -13.70
N LEU A 101 6.93 -6.77 -13.43
CA LEU A 101 6.63 -7.23 -12.07
C LEU A 101 7.87 -7.20 -11.18
N THR A 102 9.04 -7.58 -11.68
CA THR A 102 10.30 -7.48 -10.94
C THR A 102 10.61 -6.03 -10.55
N ARG A 103 10.34 -5.05 -11.44
CA ARG A 103 10.48 -3.62 -11.11
C ARG A 103 9.49 -3.20 -10.02
N ALA A 104 8.23 -3.65 -10.14
CA ALA A 104 7.21 -3.40 -9.13
C ALA A 104 7.63 -3.93 -7.76
N MET A 105 8.06 -5.18 -7.69
CA MET A 105 8.53 -5.81 -6.45
C MET A 105 9.72 -5.08 -5.83
N LYS A 106 10.67 -4.62 -6.65
CA LYS A 106 11.79 -3.79 -6.17
C LYS A 106 11.31 -2.46 -5.59
N GLN A 107 10.31 -1.81 -6.21
CA GLN A 107 9.74 -0.57 -5.68
C GLN A 107 9.01 -0.81 -4.36
N ILE A 108 8.26 -1.89 -4.23
CA ILE A 108 7.57 -2.29 -3.00
C ILE A 108 8.60 -2.58 -1.90
N ALA A 109 9.61 -3.38 -2.18
CA ALA A 109 10.70 -3.67 -1.23
C ALA A 109 11.44 -2.42 -0.77
N ALA A 110 11.71 -1.49 -1.69
CA ALA A 110 12.37 -0.22 -1.37
C ALA A 110 11.54 0.65 -0.40
N ARG A 111 10.21 0.55 -0.41
CA ARG A 111 9.35 1.23 0.57
C ARG A 111 9.50 0.62 1.95
N GLN A 112 9.50 -0.70 2.06
CA GLN A 112 9.66 -1.40 3.35
C GLN A 112 11.02 -1.11 3.98
N THR A 113 12.03 -0.83 3.15
CA THR A 113 13.37 -0.41 3.59
C THR A 113 13.52 1.11 3.68
N ALA A 114 12.48 1.89 3.37
CA ALA A 114 12.52 3.34 3.51
C ALA A 114 12.75 3.73 4.98
N LYS A 115 13.68 4.66 5.20
CA LYS A 115 13.95 5.16 6.55
C LYS A 115 12.91 6.20 6.95
N ILE A 116 12.31 5.97 8.11
CA ILE A 116 11.56 7.00 8.83
C ILE A 116 12.57 7.79 9.65
N VAL A 117 12.60 9.10 9.44
CA VAL A 117 13.45 10.01 10.21
C VAL A 117 12.54 10.87 11.10
N LEU A 118 12.80 10.85 12.40
CA LEU A 118 12.03 11.61 13.40
C LEU A 118 12.96 12.56 14.17
N GLN A 119 12.46 13.76 14.46
CA GLN A 119 13.10 14.68 15.41
C GLN A 119 12.56 14.41 16.82
N SER A 120 13.35 13.73 17.63
CA SER A 120 13.07 13.47 19.03
C SER A 120 13.73 14.54 19.91
N LYS A 121 13.34 14.61 21.19
CA LYS A 121 14.00 15.48 22.18
C LYS A 121 15.51 15.21 22.32
N ASN A 122 15.91 13.98 22.07
CA ASN A 122 17.30 13.51 22.24
C ASN A 122 18.10 13.55 20.94
N GLY A 123 17.57 14.20 19.90
CA GLY A 123 18.21 14.32 18.59
C GLY A 123 17.39 13.69 17.47
N VAL A 124 18.04 13.46 16.33
CA VAL A 124 17.44 12.83 15.16
C VAL A 124 17.59 11.32 15.26
N VAL A 125 16.49 10.61 15.16
CA VAL A 125 16.45 9.13 15.14
C VAL A 125 15.94 8.64 13.79
N SER A 126 16.42 7.49 13.35
CA SER A 126 15.95 6.87 12.11
C SER A 126 15.87 5.35 12.27
N PHE A 127 14.80 4.78 11.68
CA PHE A 127 14.56 3.35 11.63
C PHE A 127 13.86 2.99 10.30
N LEU A 128 13.79 1.71 9.97
CA LEU A 128 13.12 1.25 8.76
C LEU A 128 11.60 1.27 8.96
N ALA A 129 10.84 1.65 7.93
CA ALA A 129 9.38 1.66 7.99
C ALA A 129 8.79 0.28 8.36
N GLY A 130 9.42 -0.81 7.92
CA GLY A 130 9.03 -2.17 8.27
C GLY A 130 9.31 -2.59 9.72
N GLU A 131 10.07 -1.79 10.48
CA GLU A 131 10.31 -2.00 11.90
C GLU A 131 9.20 -1.40 12.77
N LEU A 132 8.49 -0.39 12.27
CA LEU A 132 7.43 0.29 13.00
C LEU A 132 6.18 -0.59 13.09
N THR A 133 5.72 -0.87 14.30
CA THR A 133 4.56 -1.72 14.59
C THR A 133 3.27 -0.91 14.74
N TYR A 134 3.32 0.16 15.53
CA TYR A 134 2.20 1.11 15.68
C TYR A 134 2.68 2.46 16.19
N VAL A 135 1.82 3.46 16.09
CA VAL A 135 2.03 4.79 16.68
C VAL A 135 0.88 5.08 17.64
N GLU A 136 1.23 5.49 18.85
CA GLU A 136 0.28 5.92 19.87
C GLU A 136 0.40 7.43 20.12
N VAL A 137 -0.75 8.11 20.32
CA VAL A 137 -0.75 9.49 20.79
C VAL A 137 -1.11 9.57 22.28
N ASN A 138 -0.28 10.27 23.02
CA ASN A 138 -0.53 10.60 24.44
C ASN A 138 -0.37 12.10 24.63
N GLY A 139 -1.51 12.81 24.71
CA GLY A 139 -1.53 14.28 24.73
C GLY A 139 -0.99 14.88 23.44
N HIS A 140 0.12 15.60 23.52
CA HIS A 140 0.80 16.22 22.38
C HIS A 140 2.02 15.44 21.88
N LYS A 141 2.20 14.22 22.36
CA LYS A 141 3.32 13.36 22.04
C LYS A 141 2.85 12.15 21.26
N LEU A 142 3.65 11.75 20.31
CA LEU A 142 3.53 10.50 19.57
C LEU A 142 4.62 9.56 20.06
N MET A 143 4.22 8.32 20.40
CA MET A 143 5.13 7.22 20.67
C MET A 143 5.14 6.31 19.45
N TYR A 144 6.27 6.21 18.79
CA TYR A 144 6.51 5.29 17.68
C TYR A 144 7.08 4.00 18.25
N HIS A 145 6.29 2.93 18.24
CA HIS A 145 6.67 1.62 18.73
C HIS A 145 7.30 0.80 17.61
N THR A 146 8.59 0.51 17.71
CA THR A 146 9.29 -0.35 16.77
C THR A 146 9.56 -1.72 17.38
N LYS A 147 10.06 -2.65 16.56
CA LYS A 147 10.42 -4.00 17.03
C LYS A 147 11.54 -4.00 18.06
N GLU A 148 12.39 -2.97 18.10
CA GLU A 148 13.55 -2.89 18.95
C GLU A 148 13.37 -1.95 20.14
N GLN A 149 12.79 -0.74 19.88
CA GLN A 149 12.64 0.29 20.90
C GLN A 149 11.59 1.32 20.52
N ASP A 150 11.18 2.14 21.48
CA ASP A 150 10.19 3.17 21.33
C ASP A 150 10.81 4.56 21.15
N TYR A 151 10.18 5.41 20.34
CA TYR A 151 10.64 6.78 20.11
C TYR A 151 9.53 7.79 20.39
N GLU A 152 9.79 8.71 21.30
CA GLU A 152 8.88 9.79 21.64
C GLU A 152 9.19 11.06 20.82
N VAL A 153 8.17 11.60 20.14
CA VAL A 153 8.27 12.86 19.42
C VAL A 153 7.02 13.72 19.63
N TYR A 154 7.14 15.03 19.51
CA TYR A 154 5.99 15.92 19.48
C TYR A 154 5.33 15.88 18.09
N GLY A 155 4.00 15.87 18.06
CA GLY A 155 3.27 15.87 16.80
C GLY A 155 1.80 15.48 16.94
N LYS A 156 1.12 15.44 15.81
CA LYS A 156 -0.28 15.00 15.73
C LYS A 156 -0.36 13.65 15.01
N LEU A 157 -1.22 12.77 15.53
CA LEU A 157 -1.40 11.45 14.92
C LEU A 157 -1.94 11.53 13.48
N SER A 158 -2.71 12.58 13.13
CA SER A 158 -3.17 12.82 11.77
C SER A 158 -2.04 13.11 10.78
N GLU A 159 -0.96 13.76 11.22
CA GLU A 159 0.22 14.01 10.40
C GLU A 159 1.02 12.72 10.19
N ALA A 160 1.17 11.91 11.25
CA ALA A 160 1.77 10.57 11.17
C ALA A 160 0.95 9.67 10.24
N GLU A 161 -0.39 9.66 10.35
CA GLU A 161 -1.30 8.89 9.49
C GLU A 161 -1.14 9.27 8.01
N ALA A 162 -1.13 10.57 7.68
CA ALA A 162 -0.92 11.04 6.31
C ALA A 162 0.44 10.60 5.75
N ARG A 163 1.50 10.67 6.58
CA ARG A 163 2.86 10.27 6.21
C ARG A 163 3.00 8.76 6.00
N LEU A 164 2.36 7.95 6.86
CA LEU A 164 2.47 6.49 6.90
C LEU A 164 1.37 5.77 6.09
N LYS A 165 0.45 6.52 5.47
CA LYS A 165 -0.65 5.96 4.67
C LYS A 165 -0.17 4.98 3.60
N LYS A 166 1.01 5.23 3.02
CA LYS A 166 1.61 4.42 1.95
C LYS A 166 2.20 3.10 2.46
N ASP A 167 2.41 2.98 3.76
CA ASP A 167 3.09 1.85 4.41
C ASP A 167 2.09 0.96 5.17
N HIS A 168 0.84 0.94 4.73
CA HIS A 168 -0.26 0.11 5.28
C HIS A 168 -0.57 0.38 6.76
N PHE A 169 -0.44 1.62 7.20
CA PHE A 169 -0.87 2.03 8.54
C PHE A 169 -2.34 2.45 8.54
N VAL A 170 -3.11 1.88 9.46
CA VAL A 170 -4.54 2.11 9.61
C VAL A 170 -4.89 2.46 11.05
N ARG A 171 -5.77 3.44 11.22
CA ARG A 171 -6.25 3.83 12.54
C ARG A 171 -7.27 2.82 13.06
N CYS A 172 -6.98 2.20 14.22
CA CYS A 172 -7.91 1.29 14.89
C CYS A 172 -8.73 1.96 16.01
N ALA A 173 -8.16 2.99 16.62
CA ALA A 173 -8.84 3.85 17.61
C ALA A 173 -8.25 5.27 17.55
N ASN A 174 -8.88 6.23 18.24
CA ASN A 174 -8.41 7.61 18.25
C ASN A 174 -6.92 7.76 18.59
N PRO A 175 -6.37 7.05 19.59
CA PRO A 175 -4.96 7.18 19.92
C PRO A 175 -4.03 6.25 19.13
N TYR A 176 -4.52 5.32 18.31
CA TYR A 176 -3.70 4.27 17.73
C TYR A 176 -3.73 4.22 16.20
N LEU A 177 -2.56 4.24 15.58
CA LEU A 177 -2.31 4.01 14.17
C LEU A 177 -1.45 2.75 14.02
N VAL A 178 -1.97 1.69 13.41
CA VAL A 178 -1.38 0.35 13.42
C VAL A 178 -0.86 -0.05 12.04
N ASN A 179 0.32 -0.63 11.99
CA ASN A 179 0.84 -1.28 10.80
C ASN A 179 0.13 -2.63 10.59
N LEU A 180 -0.60 -2.78 9.50
CA LEU A 180 -1.33 -4.02 9.21
C LEU A 180 -0.40 -5.24 9.10
N ALA A 181 0.84 -5.06 8.66
CA ALA A 181 1.85 -6.12 8.61
C ALA A 181 2.28 -6.62 10.00
N ALA A 182 2.05 -5.84 11.05
CA ALA A 182 2.34 -6.22 12.43
C ALA A 182 1.15 -6.89 13.13
N VAL A 183 -0.03 -6.98 12.49
CA VAL A 183 -1.23 -7.57 13.08
C VAL A 183 -1.19 -9.09 12.92
N SER A 184 -1.35 -9.82 14.03
CA SER A 184 -1.48 -11.28 14.04
C SER A 184 -2.93 -11.74 13.98
N ALA A 185 -3.85 -11.02 14.64
CA ALA A 185 -5.27 -11.35 14.67
C ALA A 185 -6.12 -10.13 15.08
N VAL A 186 -7.40 -10.18 14.74
CA VAL A 186 -8.41 -9.23 15.26
C VAL A 186 -9.53 -10.03 15.90
N ASN A 187 -9.68 -9.94 17.21
CA ASN A 187 -10.69 -10.66 17.97
C ASN A 187 -11.61 -9.68 18.71
N GLY A 188 -12.92 -9.74 18.42
CA GLY A 188 -13.88 -8.84 19.03
C GLY A 188 -13.54 -7.36 18.74
N ASN A 189 -13.18 -6.60 19.76
CA ASN A 189 -12.77 -5.19 19.68
C ASN A 189 -11.28 -5.00 20.00
N THR A 190 -10.45 -6.01 19.72
CA THR A 190 -9.02 -6.00 20.03
C THR A 190 -8.21 -6.40 18.80
N VAL A 191 -7.20 -5.61 18.48
CA VAL A 191 -6.11 -5.94 17.54
C VAL A 191 -5.00 -6.58 18.32
N HIS A 192 -4.59 -7.78 17.92
CA HIS A 192 -3.42 -8.47 18.46
C HIS A 192 -2.24 -8.26 17.52
N LEU A 193 -1.11 -7.83 18.05
CA LEU A 193 0.11 -7.64 17.28
C LEU A 193 1.01 -8.89 17.38
N LEU A 194 1.88 -9.05 16.38
CA LEU A 194 2.89 -10.13 16.34
C LEU A 194 3.86 -10.05 17.51
N SER A 195 4.09 -8.86 18.04
CA SER A 195 4.93 -8.58 19.22
C SER A 195 4.26 -8.94 20.56
N GLY A 196 2.95 -9.26 20.54
CA GLY A 196 2.17 -9.67 21.72
C GLY A 196 1.29 -8.56 22.31
N GLU A 197 1.44 -7.31 21.93
CA GLU A 197 0.60 -6.22 22.40
C GLU A 197 -0.83 -6.36 21.88
N GLN A 198 -1.76 -5.78 22.63
CA GLN A 198 -3.18 -5.78 22.33
C GLN A 198 -3.69 -4.33 22.32
N LEU A 199 -4.23 -3.89 21.20
CA LEU A 199 -4.74 -2.54 21.02
C LEU A 199 -6.26 -2.55 20.85
N PRO A 200 -7.01 -1.61 21.48
CA PRO A 200 -8.46 -1.54 21.34
C PRO A 200 -8.85 -1.03 19.95
N ILE A 201 -9.94 -1.56 19.40
CA ILE A 201 -10.59 -0.98 18.21
C ILE A 201 -11.84 -0.20 18.66
N SER A 202 -11.94 1.06 18.26
CA SER A 202 -13.15 1.84 18.48
C SER A 202 -14.30 1.36 17.59
N ARG A 203 -15.54 1.44 18.10
CA ARG A 203 -16.73 1.00 17.36
C ARG A 203 -16.86 1.70 16.00
N SER A 204 -16.56 3.00 15.95
CA SER A 204 -16.64 3.81 14.72
C SER A 204 -15.60 3.44 13.66
N MET A 205 -14.44 2.93 14.07
CA MET A 205 -13.33 2.61 13.15
C MET A 205 -13.26 1.13 12.80
N LYS A 206 -13.97 0.27 13.55
CA LYS A 206 -13.90 -1.19 13.42
C LYS A 206 -14.20 -1.68 12.01
N LYS A 207 -15.27 -1.19 11.40
CA LYS A 207 -15.67 -1.60 10.04
C LYS A 207 -14.57 -1.30 9.04
N ASN A 208 -14.12 -0.05 9.00
CA ASN A 208 -13.04 0.39 8.10
C ASN A 208 -11.72 -0.35 8.35
N PHE A 209 -11.36 -0.58 9.63
CA PHE A 209 -10.14 -1.30 9.98
C PHE A 209 -10.18 -2.76 9.50
N LEU A 210 -11.31 -3.46 9.73
CA LEU A 210 -11.48 -4.85 9.30
C LEU A 210 -11.47 -4.98 7.78
N GLU A 211 -12.16 -4.07 7.07
CA GLU A 211 -12.13 -4.03 5.61
C GLU A 211 -10.68 -3.91 5.09
N GLN A 212 -9.92 -2.95 5.61
CA GLN A 212 -8.54 -2.75 5.22
C GLN A 212 -7.63 -3.92 5.63
N TYR A 213 -7.87 -4.55 6.78
CA TYR A 213 -7.08 -5.69 7.22
C TYR A 213 -7.36 -6.95 6.39
N VAL A 214 -8.64 -7.25 6.09
CA VAL A 214 -9.00 -8.38 5.21
C VAL A 214 -8.42 -8.17 3.81
N ASP A 215 -8.51 -6.96 3.28
CA ASP A 215 -7.92 -6.62 1.99
C ASP A 215 -6.38 -6.73 2.01
N PHE A 216 -5.75 -6.40 3.14
CA PHE A 216 -4.31 -6.58 3.33
C PHE A 216 -3.93 -8.06 3.38
N LEU A 217 -4.70 -8.92 4.06
CA LEU A 217 -4.46 -10.37 4.14
C LEU A 217 -4.78 -11.11 2.85
N GLY A 218 -5.72 -10.59 2.06
CA GLY A 218 -6.10 -11.15 0.76
C GLY A 218 -5.09 -10.84 -0.37
N ARG A 219 -3.98 -10.20 -0.02
CA ARG A 219 -2.85 -9.89 -0.92
C ARG A 219 -1.76 -10.96 -0.78
#